data_82c8663a2c46df51e942bb08bca6be0d
#
_entry.id   82c8663a2c46df51e942bb08bca6be0d
#
_cell.length_a   1.000
_cell.length_b   1.000
_cell.length_c   1.000
_cell.angle_alpha   90.00
_cell.angle_beta   90.00
_cell.angle_gamma   90.00
#
_symmetry.space_group_name_H-M   'P 1'
#
loop_
_entity.id
_entity.type
_entity.pdbx_description
1 polymer ?
#
loop_
_entity_poly.entity_id
_entity_poly.type
_entity_poly.pdbx_seq_one_letter_code
_entity_poly.pdbx_strand_id
1 'polypeptide(L)'
;NDLTYLLIIILTRLDYFPYTEQEKDPKFWNKWAQRTLTNALTLQSLNKNEAKNLILFLGDGMGVPTVTAARILKGQLNGQSGEETQLEMDKFPFVSLAKTYNTNAQVPDSAGTATAYLCGVKANEGTVGVSAAAVRTQCNTMHGNEVTSILRWAKDAGKSVGIVTTTRVNHATPSAAYAHSVDRDWYSDNEMPADALKDGCKDIARQLFENIPNIDVIMGGGRKYMFPKNKSDVEYPGVAKHSGTRKDGRNLVQEWTDRMKDKKGYYVWNKKQLIFCTVPSVISGLFEPADLPYDLERNSETDPSLTEMVEVAIKILRKNHRGFYLLVEGGRIDHGHHEGKAKMALHEAVEMDRAIGRADLMTSTHDTMTIVTADHSHVFNFGGYTVRGNTIFGLAPMLSDVDQKSFTAIIYGNGPGYKLVNGARENVSTVDIHKNNYQAQAAVPLSMETHGGEDVAVFAKGPLAHLLHGVHEQNYIPHVMAYAACIGQNKEHCMSRSGSAGLRPVLSSIVALLTVTRLLC
;
A
#
# COMPACT_ATOMS: atom_id res chain seq x y z
N ASN A 1 34.45 -13.95 -42.24
CA ASN A 1 33.02 -13.89 -41.84
C ASN A 1 32.73 -14.77 -40.60
N ASP A 2 33.46 -15.85 -40.36
CA ASP A 2 33.23 -16.73 -39.22
C ASP A 2 33.75 -16.18 -37.88
N LEU A 3 34.85 -15.38 -37.92
CA LEU A 3 35.39 -14.75 -36.72
C LEU A 3 34.48 -13.64 -36.17
N THR A 4 33.74 -12.94 -37.01
CA THR A 4 32.80 -11.89 -36.61
C THR A 4 31.55 -12.48 -35.96
N TYR A 5 31.09 -13.64 -36.47
CA TYR A 5 29.98 -14.39 -35.86
C TYR A 5 30.39 -15.01 -34.53
N LEU A 6 31.60 -15.52 -34.40
CA LEU A 6 32.14 -16.04 -33.15
C LEU A 6 32.32 -14.94 -32.10
N LEU A 7 32.76 -13.74 -32.50
CA LEU A 7 32.90 -12.58 -31.62
C LEU A 7 31.55 -12.04 -31.14
N ILE A 8 30.52 -12.03 -32.01
CA ILE A 8 29.18 -11.63 -31.66
C ILE A 8 28.54 -12.64 -30.68
N ILE A 9 28.75 -13.96 -30.87
CA ILE A 9 28.31 -15.00 -29.95
C ILE A 9 29.06 -14.92 -28.60
N ILE A 10 30.31 -14.49 -28.57
CA ILE A 10 31.07 -14.30 -27.34
C ILE A 10 30.65 -13.00 -26.63
N LEU A 11 30.33 -11.93 -27.37
CA LEU A 11 29.85 -10.66 -26.78
C LEU A 11 28.39 -10.69 -26.31
N THR A 12 27.55 -11.57 -26.88
CA THR A 12 26.17 -11.77 -26.40
C THR A 12 26.07 -12.75 -25.23
N ARG A 13 27.18 -13.37 -24.80
CA ARG A 13 27.26 -14.26 -23.62
C ARG A 13 27.73 -13.56 -22.34
N LEU A 14 27.95 -12.24 -22.34
CA LEU A 14 28.56 -11.53 -21.22
C LEU A 14 27.59 -10.98 -20.16
N ASP A 15 26.28 -11.18 -20.33
CA ASP A 15 25.29 -10.82 -19.30
C ASP A 15 24.63 -12.04 -18.63
N TYR A 16 25.28 -13.20 -18.70
CA TYR A 16 24.82 -14.38 -17.99
C TYR A 16 25.39 -14.33 -16.56
N PHE A 17 24.54 -13.99 -15.57
CA PHE A 17 24.84 -14.27 -14.16
C PHE A 17 24.64 -15.77 -13.93
N PRO A 18 25.69 -16.60 -13.99
CA PRO A 18 25.54 -18.02 -13.70
C PRO A 18 25.17 -18.17 -12.22
N TYR A 19 24.26 -19.14 -11.92
CA TYR A 19 24.20 -19.69 -10.58
C TYR A 19 25.63 -19.91 -10.08
N THR A 20 25.87 -19.60 -8.80
CA THR A 20 27.22 -19.73 -8.25
C THR A 20 27.62 -21.20 -8.31
N GLU A 21 28.90 -21.50 -8.53
CA GLU A 21 29.42 -22.89 -8.53
C GLU A 21 28.99 -23.64 -7.25
N GLN A 22 28.82 -22.91 -6.13
CA GLN A 22 28.34 -23.48 -4.87
C GLN A 22 26.92 -24.04 -4.96
N GLU A 23 26.05 -23.46 -5.78
CA GLU A 23 24.66 -23.91 -5.95
C GLU A 23 24.54 -25.25 -6.67
N LYS A 24 25.58 -25.68 -7.36
CA LYS A 24 25.68 -27.02 -7.97
C LYS A 24 25.86 -28.11 -6.92
N ASP A 25 26.41 -27.78 -5.74
CA ASP A 25 26.60 -28.75 -4.65
C ASP A 25 25.32 -28.87 -3.82
N PRO A 26 24.70 -30.05 -3.74
CA PRO A 26 23.54 -30.28 -2.87
C PRO A 26 23.77 -29.87 -1.41
N LYS A 27 25.02 -29.87 -0.92
CA LYS A 27 25.35 -29.42 0.44
C LYS A 27 25.06 -27.94 0.67
N PHE A 28 25.18 -27.13 -0.36
CA PHE A 28 24.78 -25.72 -0.30
C PHE A 28 23.31 -25.59 0.07
N TRP A 29 22.42 -26.27 -0.67
CA TRP A 29 20.98 -26.24 -0.45
C TRP A 29 20.57 -26.89 0.87
N ASN A 30 21.22 -28.00 1.25
CA ASN A 30 20.98 -28.65 2.54
C ASN A 30 21.33 -27.71 3.71
N LYS A 31 22.46 -27.01 3.64
CA LYS A 31 22.86 -26.03 4.65
C LYS A 31 21.90 -24.82 4.67
N TRP A 32 21.45 -24.40 3.51
CA TRP A 32 20.47 -23.31 3.39
C TRP A 32 19.13 -23.72 4.02
N ALA A 33 18.62 -24.90 3.69
CA ALA A 33 17.39 -25.45 4.26
C ALA A 33 17.50 -25.63 5.79
N GLN A 34 18.65 -26.11 6.30
CA GLN A 34 18.86 -26.24 7.74
C GLN A 34 18.78 -24.89 8.47
N ARG A 35 19.35 -23.83 7.91
CA ARG A 35 19.21 -22.48 8.48
C ARG A 35 17.77 -22.00 8.45
N THR A 36 17.06 -22.21 7.36
CA THR A 36 15.64 -21.86 7.23
C THR A 36 14.78 -22.60 8.26
N LEU A 37 15.02 -23.90 8.47
CA LEU A 37 14.34 -24.68 9.50
C LEU A 37 14.62 -24.14 10.90
N THR A 38 15.88 -23.80 11.21
CA THR A 38 16.25 -23.21 12.52
C THR A 38 15.51 -21.90 12.74
N ASN A 39 15.46 -21.04 11.74
CA ASN A 39 14.72 -19.77 11.80
C ASN A 39 13.21 -20.03 12.02
N ALA A 40 12.62 -20.96 11.28
CA ALA A 40 11.20 -21.31 11.43
C ALA A 40 10.86 -21.82 12.85
N LEU A 41 11.74 -22.60 13.48
CA LEU A 41 11.55 -23.06 14.86
C LEU A 41 11.55 -21.90 15.86
N THR A 42 12.29 -20.83 15.61
CA THR A 42 12.27 -19.65 16.49
C THR A 42 10.92 -18.92 16.48
N LEU A 43 10.15 -19.04 15.40
CA LEU A 43 8.81 -18.46 15.29
C LEU A 43 7.76 -19.10 16.20
N GLN A 44 8.07 -20.25 16.81
CA GLN A 44 7.17 -20.89 17.80
C GLN A 44 7.02 -20.05 19.08
N SER A 45 7.95 -19.12 19.34
CA SER A 45 7.80 -18.11 20.40
C SER A 45 6.96 -16.92 19.88
N LEU A 46 5.64 -17.09 19.92
CA LEU A 46 4.71 -16.10 19.36
C LEU A 46 4.70 -14.81 20.18
N ASN A 47 4.78 -13.67 19.50
CA ASN A 47 4.57 -12.37 20.13
C ASN A 47 3.07 -12.18 20.42
N LYS A 48 2.70 -12.31 21.71
CA LYS A 48 1.32 -12.15 22.20
C LYS A 48 1.11 -10.82 22.94
N ASN A 49 2.02 -9.85 22.80
CA ASN A 49 1.86 -8.53 23.38
C ASN A 49 0.66 -7.78 22.76
N GLU A 50 0.29 -6.67 23.38
CA GLU A 50 -0.61 -5.70 22.78
C GLU A 50 0.15 -4.81 21.81
N ALA A 51 -0.43 -4.54 20.63
CA ALA A 51 0.15 -3.64 19.67
C ALA A 51 -0.10 -2.18 20.07
N LYS A 52 0.95 -1.51 20.49
CA LYS A 52 0.92 -0.06 20.75
C LYS A 52 0.75 0.71 19.46
N ASN A 53 1.48 0.31 18.41
CA ASN A 53 1.47 0.95 17.10
C ASN A 53 0.99 -0.02 16.03
N LEU A 54 0.31 0.52 15.03
CA LEU A 54 -0.20 -0.20 13.87
C LEU A 54 0.26 0.52 12.61
N ILE A 55 0.85 -0.22 11.66
CA ILE A 55 1.22 0.29 10.34
C ILE A 55 0.64 -0.66 9.29
N LEU A 56 -0.13 -0.11 8.37
CA LEU A 56 -0.61 -0.82 7.18
C LEU A 56 0.04 -0.21 5.95
N PHE A 57 0.86 -1.00 5.25
CA PHE A 57 1.36 -0.69 3.92
C PHE A 57 0.45 -1.35 2.89
N LEU A 58 -0.03 -0.57 1.97
CA LEU A 58 -0.84 -1.01 0.85
C LEU A 58 -0.15 -0.67 -0.47
N GLY A 59 0.19 -1.68 -1.26
CA GLY A 59 0.56 -1.50 -2.66
C GLY A 59 -0.68 -1.66 -3.52
N ASP A 60 -1.21 -0.55 -4.04
CA ASP A 60 -2.36 -0.57 -4.94
C ASP A 60 -1.99 -1.35 -6.20
N GLY A 61 -2.78 -2.38 -6.53
CA GLY A 61 -2.52 -3.26 -7.66
C GLY A 61 -1.30 -4.18 -7.53
N MET A 62 -0.70 -4.30 -6.33
CA MET A 62 0.52 -5.06 -6.09
C MET A 62 0.25 -6.56 -5.91
N GLY A 63 -0.21 -7.24 -6.96
CA GLY A 63 -0.39 -8.69 -6.98
C GLY A 63 0.91 -9.47 -6.78
N VAL A 64 0.81 -10.79 -6.59
CA VAL A 64 1.99 -11.67 -6.38
C VAL A 64 3.01 -11.58 -7.53
N PRO A 65 2.61 -11.54 -8.82
CA PRO A 65 3.58 -11.35 -9.91
C PRO A 65 4.34 -10.02 -9.81
N THR A 66 3.68 -8.94 -9.39
CA THR A 66 4.30 -7.63 -9.15
C THR A 66 5.32 -7.69 -8.03
N VAL A 67 5.00 -8.34 -6.90
CA VAL A 67 5.94 -8.56 -5.78
C VAL A 67 7.18 -9.31 -6.26
N THR A 68 6.99 -10.38 -7.03
CA THR A 68 8.11 -11.20 -7.54
C THR A 68 8.97 -10.41 -8.53
N ALA A 69 8.37 -9.68 -9.47
CA ALA A 69 9.09 -8.86 -10.44
C ALA A 69 9.83 -7.69 -9.76
N ALA A 70 9.24 -7.07 -8.74
CA ALA A 70 9.88 -6.02 -7.95
C ALA A 70 11.09 -6.54 -7.15
N ARG A 71 11.01 -7.78 -6.62
CA ARG A 71 12.14 -8.46 -5.97
C ARG A 71 13.31 -8.63 -6.94
N ILE A 72 13.04 -9.12 -8.14
CA ILE A 72 14.04 -9.27 -9.20
C ILE A 72 14.65 -7.90 -9.56
N LEU A 73 13.79 -6.89 -9.78
CA LEU A 73 14.26 -5.54 -10.09
C LEU A 73 15.17 -4.98 -8.99
N LYS A 74 14.77 -5.11 -7.71
CA LYS A 74 15.60 -4.65 -6.57
C LYS A 74 17.00 -5.24 -6.61
N GLY A 75 17.14 -6.54 -6.89
CA GLY A 75 18.45 -7.20 -7.02
C GLY A 75 19.21 -6.69 -8.22
N GLN A 76 18.56 -6.55 -9.37
CA GLN A 76 19.20 -6.06 -10.60
C GLN A 76 19.69 -4.61 -10.47
N LEU A 77 18.95 -3.75 -9.77
CA LEU A 77 19.40 -2.39 -9.44
C LEU A 77 20.65 -2.37 -8.54
N ASN A 78 20.92 -3.46 -7.83
CA ASN A 78 22.10 -3.65 -7.00
C ASN A 78 23.18 -4.52 -7.69
N GLY A 79 23.09 -4.75 -9.00
CA GLY A 79 24.07 -5.51 -9.78
C GLY A 79 24.04 -7.03 -9.53
N GLN A 80 22.92 -7.57 -9.05
CA GLN A 80 22.69 -9.00 -8.81
C GLN A 80 21.80 -9.59 -9.90
N SER A 81 21.65 -10.91 -9.95
CA SER A 81 20.69 -11.58 -10.85
C SER A 81 19.25 -11.20 -10.51
N GLY A 82 18.92 -11.14 -9.24
CA GLY A 82 17.67 -10.59 -8.72
C GLY A 82 16.76 -11.63 -8.07
N GLU A 83 16.73 -12.85 -8.56
CA GLU A 83 15.82 -13.89 -8.09
C GLU A 83 16.05 -14.29 -6.62
N GLU A 84 17.30 -14.26 -6.16
CA GLU A 84 17.71 -14.55 -4.77
C GLU A 84 17.59 -13.36 -3.82
N THR A 85 17.25 -12.18 -4.33
CA THR A 85 17.07 -10.97 -3.53
C THR A 85 15.86 -11.10 -2.61
N GLN A 86 15.90 -10.40 -1.49
CA GLN A 86 14.77 -10.28 -0.57
C GLN A 86 14.25 -8.84 -0.53
N LEU A 87 12.94 -8.70 -0.63
CA LEU A 87 12.25 -7.48 -0.24
C LEU A 87 12.18 -7.39 1.29
N GLU A 88 11.92 -6.21 1.84
CA GLU A 88 11.75 -6.05 3.28
C GLU A 88 10.54 -6.84 3.80
N MET A 89 9.45 -6.89 3.01
CA MET A 89 8.28 -7.70 3.34
C MET A 89 8.54 -9.22 3.28
N ASP A 90 9.49 -9.70 2.46
CA ASP A 90 9.85 -11.13 2.42
C ASP A 90 10.48 -11.62 3.72
N LYS A 91 10.98 -10.70 4.56
CA LYS A 91 11.55 -10.99 5.87
C LYS A 91 10.48 -11.12 6.97
N PHE A 92 9.20 -10.83 6.67
CA PHE A 92 8.12 -10.92 7.63
C PHE A 92 7.78 -12.38 7.92
N PRO A 93 7.58 -12.74 9.21
CA PRO A 93 7.46 -14.15 9.60
C PRO A 93 6.13 -14.80 9.22
N PHE A 94 5.07 -14.03 8.98
CA PHE A 94 3.75 -14.57 8.71
C PHE A 94 3.23 -14.07 7.37
N VAL A 95 2.65 -15.00 6.61
CA VAL A 95 2.05 -14.72 5.30
C VAL A 95 0.70 -15.41 5.22
N SER A 96 -0.28 -14.71 4.66
CA SER A 96 -1.59 -15.25 4.29
C SER A 96 -2.00 -14.75 2.90
N LEU A 97 -3.10 -15.26 2.38
CA LEU A 97 -3.74 -14.74 1.18
C LEU A 97 -5.07 -14.09 1.54
N ALA A 98 -5.43 -13.04 0.84
CA ALA A 98 -6.69 -12.33 0.99
C ALA A 98 -7.48 -12.33 -0.33
N LYS A 99 -8.78 -12.68 -0.23
CA LYS A 99 -9.73 -12.66 -1.34
C LYS A 99 -10.17 -11.23 -1.61
N THR A 100 -10.03 -10.78 -2.85
CA THR A 100 -10.12 -9.36 -3.22
C THR A 100 -11.48 -8.92 -3.75
N TYR A 101 -12.36 -9.82 -4.19
CA TYR A 101 -13.64 -9.51 -4.85
C TYR A 101 -14.50 -8.50 -4.07
N ASN A 102 -15.21 -7.61 -4.78
CA ASN A 102 -16.25 -6.76 -4.23
C ASN A 102 -17.58 -7.52 -4.15
N THR A 103 -18.53 -7.08 -3.33
CA THR A 103 -19.82 -7.78 -3.16
C THR A 103 -20.60 -7.97 -4.47
N ASN A 104 -20.40 -7.09 -5.44
CA ASN A 104 -21.08 -7.10 -6.73
C ASN A 104 -20.12 -7.28 -7.94
N ALA A 105 -18.82 -7.49 -7.71
CA ALA A 105 -17.84 -7.64 -8.80
C ALA A 105 -16.78 -8.71 -8.47
N GLN A 106 -16.58 -9.65 -9.40
CA GLN A 106 -15.58 -10.73 -9.27
C GLN A 106 -14.16 -10.16 -9.32
N VAL A 107 -13.92 -9.18 -10.18
CA VAL A 107 -12.68 -8.40 -10.24
C VAL A 107 -12.98 -7.05 -9.57
N PRO A 108 -12.27 -6.69 -8.50
CA PRO A 108 -12.63 -5.55 -7.69
C PRO A 108 -12.11 -4.22 -8.22
N ASP A 109 -12.64 -3.13 -7.65
CA ASP A 109 -12.02 -1.81 -7.68
C ASP A 109 -11.40 -1.45 -6.32
N SER A 110 -10.48 -0.48 -6.33
CA SER A 110 -9.75 -0.06 -5.12
C SER A 110 -10.63 0.57 -4.03
N ALA A 111 -11.79 1.15 -4.38
CA ALA A 111 -12.67 1.78 -3.39
C ALA A 111 -13.44 0.76 -2.54
N GLY A 112 -14.00 -0.26 -3.20
CA GLY A 112 -14.68 -1.36 -2.51
C GLY A 112 -13.72 -2.21 -1.69
N THR A 113 -12.52 -2.49 -2.21
CA THR A 113 -11.47 -3.21 -1.46
C THR A 113 -10.96 -2.38 -0.29
N ALA A 114 -10.73 -1.07 -0.46
CA ALA A 114 -10.32 -0.19 0.64
C ALA A 114 -11.35 -0.18 1.77
N THR A 115 -12.63 -0.18 1.45
CA THR A 115 -13.69 -0.34 2.46
C THR A 115 -13.55 -1.66 3.20
N ALA A 116 -13.18 -2.75 2.51
CA ALA A 116 -12.98 -4.04 3.15
C ALA A 116 -11.80 -4.02 4.12
N TYR A 117 -10.59 -3.67 3.67
CA TYR A 117 -9.40 -3.77 4.53
C TYR A 117 -9.16 -2.57 5.47
N LEU A 118 -9.94 -1.49 5.37
CA LEU A 118 -9.92 -0.38 6.34
C LEU A 118 -11.12 -0.35 7.28
N CYS A 119 -12.31 -0.73 6.80
CA CYS A 119 -13.54 -0.66 7.60
C CYS A 119 -14.04 -2.03 8.08
N GLY A 120 -13.42 -3.12 7.60
CA GLY A 120 -13.80 -4.48 8.00
C GLY A 120 -15.11 -4.99 7.39
N VAL A 121 -15.60 -4.34 6.34
CA VAL A 121 -16.86 -4.65 5.66
C VAL A 121 -16.64 -4.65 4.15
N LYS A 122 -16.99 -5.75 3.46
CA LYS A 122 -16.96 -5.76 1.99
C LYS A 122 -18.05 -4.85 1.42
N ALA A 123 -17.72 -4.16 0.34
CA ALA A 123 -18.54 -3.14 -0.29
C ALA A 123 -18.75 -3.38 -1.79
N ASN A 124 -19.66 -2.63 -2.37
CA ASN A 124 -19.87 -2.62 -3.82
C ASN A 124 -18.75 -1.85 -4.54
N GLU A 125 -18.49 -2.23 -5.78
CA GLU A 125 -17.59 -1.54 -6.68
C GLU A 125 -17.90 -0.04 -6.74
N GLY A 126 -16.85 0.78 -6.69
CA GLY A 126 -16.93 2.24 -6.84
C GLY A 126 -17.50 2.99 -5.64
N THR A 127 -17.79 2.31 -4.51
CA THR A 127 -18.29 2.94 -3.28
C THR A 127 -17.20 3.01 -2.20
N VAL A 128 -17.25 4.01 -1.34
CA VAL A 128 -16.22 4.33 -0.34
C VAL A 128 -16.82 4.42 1.06
N GLY A 129 -16.33 3.61 2.00
CA GLY A 129 -16.72 3.72 3.42
C GLY A 129 -18.20 3.51 3.70
N VAL A 130 -18.87 2.72 2.86
CA VAL A 130 -20.28 2.35 2.99
C VAL A 130 -20.46 0.84 2.80
N SER A 131 -21.52 0.29 3.39
CA SER A 131 -21.84 -1.14 3.22
C SER A 131 -22.39 -1.44 1.81
N ALA A 132 -22.51 -2.73 1.47
CA ALA A 132 -23.06 -3.18 0.19
C ALA A 132 -24.55 -2.84 -0.04
N ALA A 133 -25.25 -2.29 0.95
CA ALA A 133 -26.60 -1.78 0.77
C ALA A 133 -26.62 -0.42 0.05
N ALA A 134 -25.49 0.30 0.03
CA ALA A 134 -25.36 1.54 -0.73
C ALA A 134 -25.20 1.25 -2.24
N VAL A 135 -25.92 1.99 -3.06
CA VAL A 135 -25.90 1.83 -4.53
C VAL A 135 -25.10 2.96 -5.15
N ARG A 136 -24.11 2.62 -6.00
CA ARG A 136 -23.24 3.58 -6.66
C ARG A 136 -24.04 4.70 -7.34
N THR A 137 -23.60 5.93 -7.19
CA THR A 137 -24.21 7.19 -7.66
C THR A 137 -25.54 7.60 -7.01
N GLN A 138 -26.16 6.76 -6.17
CA GLN A 138 -27.46 7.07 -5.54
C GLN A 138 -27.26 7.60 -4.11
N CYS A 139 -27.18 8.93 -3.96
CA CYS A 139 -26.91 9.62 -2.69
C CYS A 139 -27.85 9.20 -1.55
N ASN A 140 -29.14 9.03 -1.84
CA ASN A 140 -30.16 8.65 -0.85
C ASN A 140 -29.94 7.26 -0.23
N THR A 141 -29.11 6.41 -0.86
CA THR A 141 -28.77 5.07 -0.32
C THR A 141 -27.57 5.08 0.61
N MET A 142 -26.89 6.22 0.79
CA MET A 142 -25.74 6.34 1.67
C MET A 142 -26.14 6.35 3.15
N HIS A 143 -27.19 7.08 3.49
CA HIS A 143 -27.60 7.32 4.86
C HIS A 143 -28.00 6.04 5.60
N GLY A 144 -27.31 5.79 6.73
CA GLY A 144 -27.48 4.59 7.55
C GLY A 144 -26.66 3.39 7.07
N ASN A 145 -25.89 3.54 5.98
CA ASN A 145 -25.00 2.53 5.42
C ASN A 145 -23.52 2.88 5.57
N GLU A 146 -23.20 3.98 6.25
CA GLU A 146 -21.81 4.39 6.52
C GLU A 146 -21.13 3.41 7.47
N VAL A 147 -19.86 3.07 7.18
CA VAL A 147 -19.03 2.19 8.02
C VAL A 147 -17.76 2.91 8.44
N THR A 148 -17.35 2.72 9.70
CA THR A 148 -16.16 3.39 10.25
C THR A 148 -14.89 2.60 10.01
N SER A 149 -13.78 3.29 9.80
CA SER A 149 -12.48 2.71 9.54
C SER A 149 -11.66 2.44 10.81
N ILE A 150 -10.64 1.61 10.67
CA ILE A 150 -9.63 1.37 11.72
C ILE A 150 -8.87 2.67 12.09
N LEU A 151 -8.72 3.62 11.17
CA LEU A 151 -8.17 4.94 11.47
C LEU A 151 -9.07 5.67 12.48
N ARG A 152 -10.40 5.63 12.28
CA ARG A 152 -11.36 6.18 13.22
C ARG A 152 -11.32 5.45 14.56
N TRP A 153 -11.29 4.11 14.57
CA TRP A 153 -11.21 3.32 15.82
C TRP A 153 -9.94 3.63 16.62
N ALA A 154 -8.79 3.80 15.92
CA ALA A 154 -7.54 4.20 16.55
C ALA A 154 -7.61 5.62 17.14
N LYS A 155 -8.21 6.56 16.40
CA LYS A 155 -8.40 7.94 16.88
C LYS A 155 -9.29 8.01 18.10
N ASP A 156 -10.40 7.28 18.12
CA ASP A 156 -11.33 7.21 19.25
C ASP A 156 -10.69 6.57 20.50
N ALA A 157 -9.72 5.67 20.30
CA ALA A 157 -8.89 5.10 21.38
C ALA A 157 -7.77 6.05 21.84
N GLY A 158 -7.69 7.25 21.30
CA GLY A 158 -6.70 8.27 21.65
C GLY A 158 -5.31 8.06 21.06
N LYS A 159 -5.15 7.20 20.05
CA LYS A 159 -3.92 7.07 19.28
C LYS A 159 -3.78 8.23 18.29
N SER A 160 -2.55 8.57 17.91
CA SER A 160 -2.32 9.42 16.74
C SER A 160 -2.59 8.65 15.46
N VAL A 161 -3.05 9.34 14.41
CA VAL A 161 -3.40 8.68 13.14
C VAL A 161 -2.83 9.42 11.95
N GLY A 162 -2.39 8.67 10.93
CA GLY A 162 -1.79 9.23 9.73
C GLY A 162 -2.16 8.50 8.46
N ILE A 163 -2.14 9.25 7.37
CA ILE A 163 -2.32 8.80 5.98
C ILE A 163 -1.15 9.34 5.17
N VAL A 164 -0.45 8.46 4.45
CA VAL A 164 0.63 8.78 3.52
C VAL A 164 0.37 8.03 2.23
N THR A 165 0.38 8.70 1.08
CA THR A 165 0.11 8.09 -0.23
C THR A 165 0.93 8.76 -1.34
N THR A 166 1.21 8.03 -2.40
CA THR A 166 1.74 8.57 -3.65
C THR A 166 0.65 9.02 -4.62
N THR A 167 -0.63 8.72 -4.32
CA THR A 167 -1.78 9.29 -5.05
C THR A 167 -2.24 10.61 -4.44
N ARG A 168 -3.31 11.19 -4.98
CA ARG A 168 -4.09 12.24 -4.32
C ARG A 168 -4.73 11.70 -3.03
N VAL A 169 -4.73 12.49 -1.96
CA VAL A 169 -5.25 12.08 -0.64
C VAL A 169 -6.76 11.78 -0.63
N ASN A 170 -7.46 12.13 -1.68
CA ASN A 170 -8.88 11.85 -1.92
C ASN A 170 -9.10 10.78 -3.02
N HIS A 171 -8.07 9.97 -3.34
CA HIS A 171 -8.19 8.75 -4.15
C HIS A 171 -8.92 7.65 -3.37
N ALA A 172 -9.24 6.55 -4.02
CA ALA A 172 -10.03 5.45 -3.48
C ALA A 172 -9.52 4.93 -2.11
N THR A 173 -8.26 4.52 -2.04
CA THR A 173 -7.65 3.94 -0.84
C THR A 173 -7.62 4.89 0.35
N PRO A 174 -7.00 6.09 0.26
CA PRO A 174 -6.95 6.99 1.40
C PRO A 174 -8.34 7.48 1.81
N SER A 175 -9.28 7.63 0.86
CA SER A 175 -10.62 8.14 1.16
C SER A 175 -11.43 7.20 2.05
N ALA A 176 -11.31 5.88 1.89
CA ALA A 176 -12.01 4.92 2.74
C ALA A 176 -11.56 4.97 4.21
N ALA A 177 -10.43 5.59 4.51
CA ALA A 177 -10.01 5.81 5.90
C ALA A 177 -10.85 6.88 6.63
N TYR A 178 -11.51 7.81 5.90
CA TYR A 178 -12.18 8.96 6.50
C TYR A 178 -13.51 9.35 5.87
N ALA A 179 -13.82 8.91 4.64
CA ALA A 179 -14.99 9.35 3.88
C ALA A 179 -16.05 8.26 3.74
N HIS A 180 -17.28 8.71 3.48
CA HIS A 180 -18.42 7.90 3.08
C HIS A 180 -18.96 8.48 1.78
N SER A 181 -18.93 7.72 0.69
CA SER A 181 -19.40 8.15 -0.61
C SER A 181 -19.96 6.99 -1.41
N VAL A 182 -21.06 7.22 -2.07
CA VAL A 182 -21.64 6.26 -3.02
C VAL A 182 -20.97 6.31 -4.40
N ASP A 183 -20.01 7.22 -4.59
CA ASP A 183 -19.16 7.24 -5.79
C ASP A 183 -17.75 7.72 -5.45
N ARG A 184 -16.74 6.91 -5.81
CA ARG A 184 -15.32 7.19 -5.61
C ARG A 184 -14.80 8.39 -6.38
N ASP A 185 -15.53 8.81 -7.43
CA ASP A 185 -15.13 9.90 -8.30
C ASP A 185 -15.64 11.27 -7.83
N TRP A 186 -16.37 11.35 -6.73
CA TRP A 186 -16.81 12.60 -6.15
C TRP A 186 -15.70 13.29 -5.35
N TYR A 187 -14.59 13.59 -6.05
CA TYR A 187 -13.37 14.14 -5.45
C TYR A 187 -13.56 15.52 -4.84
N SER A 188 -14.30 16.42 -5.55
CA SER A 188 -14.76 17.71 -5.07
C SER A 188 -16.21 17.94 -5.51
N ASP A 189 -16.85 18.98 -5.04
CA ASP A 189 -18.20 19.34 -5.46
C ASP A 189 -18.36 19.60 -6.97
N ASN A 190 -17.24 19.77 -7.68
CA ASN A 190 -17.24 19.93 -9.14
C ASN A 190 -17.58 18.63 -9.87
N GLU A 191 -17.16 17.48 -9.35
CA GLU A 191 -17.38 16.15 -9.93
C GLU A 191 -18.73 15.56 -9.51
N MET A 192 -19.42 16.17 -8.53
CA MET A 192 -20.71 15.68 -8.06
C MET A 192 -21.87 16.12 -8.96
N PRO A 193 -22.85 15.22 -9.21
CA PRO A 193 -24.13 15.59 -9.80
C PRO A 193 -24.89 16.60 -8.94
N ALA A 194 -25.66 17.48 -9.55
CA ALA A 194 -26.37 18.53 -8.86
C ALA A 194 -27.46 18.01 -7.90
N ASP A 195 -28.09 16.88 -8.23
CA ASP A 195 -29.04 16.17 -7.38
C ASP A 195 -28.38 15.59 -6.13
N ALA A 196 -27.22 14.95 -6.26
CA ALA A 196 -26.48 14.44 -5.12
C ALA A 196 -26.08 15.55 -4.11
N LEU A 197 -25.65 16.71 -4.62
CA LEU A 197 -25.39 17.90 -3.78
C LEU A 197 -26.66 18.40 -3.07
N LYS A 198 -27.79 18.40 -3.79
CA LYS A 198 -29.10 18.81 -3.26
C LYS A 198 -29.62 17.84 -2.21
N ASP A 199 -29.35 16.55 -2.36
CA ASP A 199 -29.73 15.49 -1.41
C ASP A 199 -28.80 15.43 -0.18
N GLY A 200 -27.78 16.30 -0.11
CA GLY A 200 -26.92 16.50 1.05
C GLY A 200 -25.66 15.62 1.07
N CYS A 201 -25.34 14.89 0.00
CA CYS A 201 -24.05 14.21 -0.10
C CYS A 201 -22.90 15.22 -0.14
N LYS A 202 -21.76 14.82 0.42
CA LYS A 202 -20.55 15.64 0.51
C LYS A 202 -19.45 15.03 -0.34
N ASP A 203 -18.68 15.88 -1.01
CA ASP A 203 -17.48 15.45 -1.72
C ASP A 203 -16.40 14.89 -0.77
N ILE A 204 -15.52 14.05 -1.31
CA ILE A 204 -14.48 13.35 -0.55
C ILE A 204 -13.46 14.33 0.05
N ALA A 205 -13.03 15.36 -0.70
CA ALA A 205 -12.07 16.35 -0.20
C ALA A 205 -12.60 17.12 1.02
N ARG A 206 -13.89 17.48 1.01
CA ARG A 206 -14.55 18.10 2.14
C ARG A 206 -14.57 17.17 3.36
N GLN A 207 -14.88 15.90 3.17
CA GLN A 207 -14.97 14.90 4.24
C GLN A 207 -13.62 14.64 4.92
N LEU A 208 -12.47 14.80 4.22
CA LEU A 208 -11.13 14.67 4.81
C LEU A 208 -10.94 15.56 6.04
N PHE A 209 -11.49 16.75 6.01
CA PHE A 209 -11.35 17.74 7.08
C PHE A 209 -12.56 17.83 8.03
N GLU A 210 -13.69 17.24 7.65
CA GLU A 210 -14.90 17.31 8.46
C GLU A 210 -15.17 16.04 9.29
N ASN A 211 -15.00 14.83 8.72
CA ASN A 211 -15.38 13.58 9.37
C ASN A 211 -14.43 13.19 10.52
N ILE A 212 -13.14 13.37 10.31
CA ILE A 212 -12.09 13.11 11.34
C ILE A 212 -11.22 14.37 11.44
N PRO A 213 -11.68 15.44 12.10
CA PRO A 213 -11.08 16.77 12.02
C PRO A 213 -9.67 16.89 12.60
N ASN A 214 -9.17 15.84 13.24
CA ASN A 214 -7.89 15.83 13.95
C ASN A 214 -6.98 14.67 13.48
N ILE A 215 -6.96 14.34 12.18
CA ILE A 215 -5.92 13.46 11.63
C ILE A 215 -4.58 14.17 11.82
N ASP A 216 -3.60 13.45 12.43
CA ASP A 216 -2.34 14.08 12.84
C ASP A 216 -1.37 14.23 11.65
N VAL A 217 -1.44 13.33 10.67
CA VAL A 217 -0.59 13.34 9.45
C VAL A 217 -1.45 13.05 8.23
N ILE A 218 -1.39 13.93 7.24
CA ILE A 218 -1.99 13.74 5.91
C ILE A 218 -0.90 14.11 4.90
N MET A 219 -0.43 13.18 4.07
CA MET A 219 0.58 13.45 3.05
C MET A 219 0.25 12.72 1.75
N GLY A 220 0.30 13.46 0.63
CA GLY A 220 0.06 12.95 -0.72
C GLY A 220 -0.13 14.06 -1.74
N GLY A 221 -0.82 13.77 -2.82
CA GLY A 221 -1.26 14.74 -3.82
C GLY A 221 -2.68 15.26 -3.57
N GLY A 222 -3.31 15.83 -4.60
CA GLY A 222 -4.72 16.23 -4.58
C GLY A 222 -4.98 17.69 -4.21
N ARG A 223 -3.96 18.52 -4.21
CA ARG A 223 -4.03 19.93 -3.81
C ARG A 223 -5.14 20.70 -4.52
N LYS A 224 -5.37 20.46 -5.83
CA LYS A 224 -6.39 21.16 -6.61
C LYS A 224 -7.81 20.98 -6.11
N TYR A 225 -8.14 19.84 -5.51
CA TYR A 225 -9.48 19.55 -5.00
C TYR A 225 -9.83 20.28 -3.70
N MET A 226 -8.82 20.90 -3.08
CA MET A 226 -8.96 21.62 -1.82
C MET A 226 -9.21 23.11 -2.02
N PHE A 227 -9.00 23.62 -3.24
CA PHE A 227 -9.05 25.06 -3.55
C PHE A 227 -10.24 25.44 -4.43
N PRO A 228 -10.73 26.69 -4.28
CA PRO A 228 -11.82 27.20 -5.11
C PRO A 228 -11.42 27.22 -6.59
N LYS A 229 -12.41 27.08 -7.45
CA LYS A 229 -12.27 27.12 -8.91
C LYS A 229 -11.47 28.35 -9.34
N ASN A 230 -10.57 28.17 -10.27
CA ASN A 230 -9.66 29.20 -10.79
C ASN A 230 -8.58 29.70 -9.80
N LYS A 231 -8.48 29.18 -8.60
CA LYS A 231 -7.32 29.43 -7.76
C LYS A 231 -6.09 28.83 -8.45
N SER A 232 -5.16 29.69 -8.87
CA SER A 232 -3.90 29.26 -9.49
C SER A 232 -3.12 28.38 -8.52
N ASP A 233 -2.52 27.32 -9.04
CA ASP A 233 -1.66 26.44 -8.26
C ASP A 233 -0.36 27.16 -7.87
N VAL A 234 0.16 26.85 -6.68
CA VAL A 234 1.34 27.51 -6.12
C VAL A 234 2.63 27.09 -6.84
N GLU A 235 2.68 25.89 -7.37
CA GLU A 235 3.84 25.31 -8.04
C GLU A 235 3.76 25.46 -9.56
N TYR A 236 2.54 25.43 -10.12
CA TYR A 236 2.27 25.54 -11.55
C TYR A 236 1.41 26.77 -11.88
N PRO A 237 1.90 28.00 -11.63
CA PRO A 237 1.10 29.20 -11.80
C PRO A 237 0.66 29.37 -13.27
N GLY A 238 -0.63 29.67 -13.46
CA GLY A 238 -1.21 29.88 -14.79
C GLY A 238 -1.53 28.62 -15.60
N VAL A 239 -1.23 27.42 -15.08
CA VAL A 239 -1.56 26.16 -15.76
C VAL A 239 -2.97 25.71 -15.35
N ALA A 240 -3.95 25.91 -16.24
CA ALA A 240 -5.38 25.73 -15.96
C ALA A 240 -5.74 24.33 -15.41
N LYS A 241 -5.12 23.25 -15.94
CA LYS A 241 -5.38 21.86 -15.48
C LYS A 241 -4.98 21.60 -14.02
N HIS A 242 -4.13 22.46 -13.44
CA HIS A 242 -3.65 22.39 -12.07
C HIS A 242 -4.39 23.34 -11.11
N SER A 243 -5.21 24.23 -11.64
CA SER A 243 -6.02 25.18 -10.85
C SER A 243 -7.04 24.48 -9.98
N GLY A 244 -7.47 25.14 -8.91
CA GLY A 244 -8.51 24.65 -8.01
C GLY A 244 -9.81 24.26 -8.73
N THR A 245 -10.52 23.27 -8.20
CA THR A 245 -11.71 22.69 -8.86
C THR A 245 -13.02 23.06 -8.19
N ARG A 246 -13.02 23.44 -6.90
CA ARG A 246 -14.23 23.62 -6.09
C ARG A 246 -15.14 24.73 -6.61
N LYS A 247 -16.42 24.40 -6.79
CA LYS A 247 -17.49 25.35 -7.21
C LYS A 247 -18.11 26.10 -6.01
N ASP A 248 -18.03 25.52 -4.81
CA ASP A 248 -18.57 26.11 -3.57
C ASP A 248 -17.75 27.31 -3.07
N GLY A 249 -16.61 27.61 -3.71
CA GLY A 249 -15.75 28.73 -3.37
C GLY A 249 -14.89 28.52 -2.12
N ARG A 250 -14.96 27.37 -1.47
CA ARG A 250 -14.22 27.07 -0.23
C ARG A 250 -12.75 26.85 -0.48
N ASN A 251 -11.93 27.28 0.47
CA ASN A 251 -10.51 26.95 0.57
C ASN A 251 -10.31 26.03 1.78
N LEU A 252 -10.39 24.71 1.54
CA LEU A 252 -10.33 23.72 2.61
C LEU A 252 -8.98 23.70 3.33
N VAL A 253 -7.88 24.06 2.65
CA VAL A 253 -6.55 24.18 3.26
C VAL A 253 -6.52 25.34 4.25
N GLN A 254 -7.10 26.50 3.90
CA GLN A 254 -7.17 27.65 4.80
C GLN A 254 -8.04 27.32 6.03
N GLU A 255 -9.21 26.74 5.81
CA GLU A 255 -10.11 26.31 6.89
C GLU A 255 -9.45 25.33 7.86
N TRP A 256 -8.67 24.36 7.31
CA TRP A 256 -7.90 23.42 8.12
C TRP A 256 -6.78 24.13 8.89
N THR A 257 -6.05 25.03 8.24
CA THR A 257 -4.95 25.79 8.86
C THR A 257 -5.46 26.63 10.03
N ASP A 258 -6.57 27.32 9.84
CA ASP A 258 -7.20 28.14 10.89
C ASP A 258 -7.66 27.29 12.08
N ARG A 259 -8.25 26.13 11.82
CA ARG A 259 -8.65 25.16 12.85
C ARG A 259 -7.48 24.58 13.62
N MET A 260 -6.33 24.35 12.96
CA MET A 260 -5.14 23.72 13.55
C MET A 260 -4.16 24.73 14.15
N LYS A 261 -4.47 26.02 14.15
CA LYS A 261 -3.57 27.09 14.64
C LYS A 261 -3.11 26.85 16.09
N ASP A 262 -4.04 26.53 16.99
CA ASP A 262 -3.74 26.29 18.41
C ASP A 262 -2.97 24.99 18.65
N LYS A 263 -3.07 24.03 17.71
CA LYS A 263 -2.34 22.76 17.73
C LYS A 263 -0.99 22.82 17.03
N LYS A 264 -0.57 24.00 16.56
CA LYS A 264 0.65 24.18 15.76
C LYS A 264 0.65 23.24 14.54
N GLY A 265 -0.46 23.21 13.80
CA GLY A 265 -0.58 22.48 12.53
C GLY A 265 0.15 23.23 11.42
N TYR A 266 0.82 22.47 10.55
CA TYR A 266 1.57 23.01 9.42
C TYR A 266 1.01 22.45 8.11
N TYR A 267 0.73 23.34 7.16
CA TYR A 267 0.49 23.00 5.77
C TYR A 267 1.80 23.14 4.99
N VAL A 268 2.16 22.13 4.23
CA VAL A 268 3.34 22.12 3.35
C VAL A 268 2.96 21.61 1.97
N TRP A 269 3.65 22.07 0.93
CA TRP A 269 3.35 21.70 -0.46
C TRP A 269 4.58 21.26 -1.27
N ASN A 270 5.79 21.26 -0.68
CA ASN A 270 6.99 20.74 -1.31
C ASN A 270 7.92 20.07 -0.28
N LYS A 271 8.87 19.28 -0.77
CA LYS A 271 9.85 18.56 0.04
C LYS A 271 10.66 19.46 0.96
N LYS A 272 11.08 20.63 0.47
CA LYS A 272 11.88 21.58 1.25
C LYS A 272 11.14 22.00 2.53
N GLN A 273 9.87 22.37 2.39
CA GLN A 273 9.04 22.70 3.55
C GLN A 273 8.83 21.51 4.48
N LEU A 274 8.66 20.30 3.93
CA LEU A 274 8.50 19.06 4.72
C LEU A 274 9.72 18.80 5.60
N ILE A 275 10.93 18.93 5.06
CA ILE A 275 12.18 18.62 5.77
C ILE A 275 12.54 19.71 6.78
N PHE A 276 12.35 20.98 6.45
CA PHE A 276 12.68 22.11 7.33
C PHE A 276 11.65 22.35 8.42
N CYS A 277 10.48 21.73 8.34
CA CYS A 277 9.50 21.80 9.41
C CYS A 277 10.07 21.11 10.65
N THR A 278 10.45 21.89 11.65
CA THR A 278 10.78 21.33 12.99
C THR A 278 9.57 20.55 13.43
N VAL A 279 9.70 19.25 13.51
CA VAL A 279 8.66 18.22 13.64
C VAL A 279 7.38 18.72 14.32
N PRO A 280 6.30 19.06 13.57
CA PRO A 280 5.05 19.60 14.13
C PRO A 280 4.30 18.54 14.94
N SER A 281 3.21 18.95 15.59
CA SER A 281 2.27 18.00 16.20
C SER A 281 1.25 17.46 15.19
N VAL A 282 0.93 18.26 14.17
CA VAL A 282 -0.03 17.94 13.10
C VAL A 282 0.49 18.49 11.77
N ILE A 283 0.42 17.72 10.70
CA ILE A 283 0.87 18.15 9.37
C ILE A 283 -0.13 17.76 8.27
N SER A 284 -0.33 18.66 7.31
CA SER A 284 -0.97 18.40 6.03
C SER A 284 0.00 18.74 4.91
N GLY A 285 0.49 17.73 4.19
CA GLY A 285 1.40 17.87 3.05
C GLY A 285 0.68 17.48 1.75
N LEU A 286 0.41 18.45 0.89
CA LEU A 286 -0.19 18.21 -0.43
C LEU A 286 0.80 18.66 -1.51
N PHE A 287 1.59 17.69 -2.00
CA PHE A 287 2.79 17.96 -2.78
C PHE A 287 2.53 18.18 -4.27
N GLU A 288 1.37 17.71 -4.76
CA GLU A 288 0.98 17.85 -6.15
C GLU A 288 -0.51 18.24 -6.31
N PRO A 289 -0.88 18.89 -7.43
CA PRO A 289 -2.29 19.21 -7.71
C PRO A 289 -3.18 17.96 -7.87
N ALA A 290 -2.62 16.88 -8.41
CA ALA A 290 -3.25 15.57 -8.57
C ALA A 290 -2.39 14.50 -7.86
N ASP A 291 -2.08 13.37 -8.52
CA ASP A 291 -1.20 12.35 -7.95
C ASP A 291 0.27 12.82 -7.97
N LEU A 292 1.13 12.27 -7.10
CA LEU A 292 2.56 12.52 -7.16
C LEU A 292 3.15 11.97 -8.48
N PRO A 293 4.27 12.53 -8.98
CA PRO A 293 5.01 11.93 -10.09
C PRO A 293 5.43 10.50 -9.73
N TYR A 294 5.63 9.64 -10.74
CA TYR A 294 6.27 8.36 -10.52
C TYR A 294 7.66 8.55 -9.92
N ASP A 295 8.07 7.70 -8.98
CA ASP A 295 9.37 7.81 -8.31
C ASP A 295 10.54 7.90 -9.30
N LEU A 296 10.44 7.16 -10.41
CA LEU A 296 11.43 7.16 -11.49
C LEU A 296 11.52 8.51 -12.25
N GLU A 297 10.47 9.33 -12.21
CA GLU A 297 10.38 10.64 -12.89
C GLU A 297 10.33 11.82 -11.92
N ARG A 298 10.28 11.54 -10.64
CA ARG A 298 10.16 12.52 -9.57
C ARG A 298 11.37 13.46 -9.53
N ASN A 299 11.11 14.74 -9.35
CA ASN A 299 12.16 15.69 -9.01
C ASN A 299 12.51 15.55 -7.51
N SER A 300 13.63 14.90 -7.23
CA SER A 300 14.07 14.61 -5.87
C SER A 300 14.39 15.85 -5.01
N GLU A 301 14.46 17.05 -5.58
CA GLU A 301 14.68 18.31 -4.84
C GLU A 301 13.37 18.96 -4.38
N THR A 302 12.28 18.80 -5.15
CA THR A 302 10.98 19.43 -4.89
C THR A 302 9.96 18.48 -4.31
N ASP A 303 10.00 17.20 -4.72
CA ASP A 303 9.00 16.22 -4.38
C ASP A 303 9.55 15.20 -3.38
N PRO A 304 8.86 14.94 -2.26
CA PRO A 304 9.26 13.90 -1.34
C PRO A 304 9.00 12.52 -1.92
N SER A 305 9.89 11.55 -1.64
CA SER A 305 9.62 10.15 -1.89
C SER A 305 8.65 9.57 -0.84
N LEU A 306 8.08 8.38 -1.12
CA LEU A 306 7.25 7.66 -0.16
C LEU A 306 8.04 7.38 1.13
N THR A 307 9.30 6.97 1.01
CA THR A 307 10.20 6.73 2.15
C THR A 307 10.37 7.99 3.03
N GLU A 308 10.59 9.15 2.41
CA GLU A 308 10.76 10.42 3.14
C GLU A 308 9.47 10.85 3.85
N MET A 309 8.32 10.69 3.20
CA MET A 309 7.03 10.96 3.83
C MET A 309 6.75 10.04 5.02
N VAL A 310 7.02 8.74 4.89
CA VAL A 310 6.87 7.75 5.97
C VAL A 310 7.78 8.08 7.15
N GLU A 311 9.02 8.48 6.90
CA GLU A 311 9.95 8.88 7.96
C GLU A 311 9.41 10.05 8.78
N VAL A 312 8.93 11.10 8.11
CA VAL A 312 8.35 12.27 8.78
C VAL A 312 7.06 11.90 9.53
N ALA A 313 6.19 11.08 8.91
CA ALA A 313 4.96 10.60 9.54
C ALA A 313 5.23 9.89 10.86
N ILE A 314 6.14 8.91 10.87
CA ILE A 314 6.49 8.16 12.08
C ILE A 314 7.11 9.09 13.14
N LYS A 315 7.99 10.04 12.76
CA LYS A 315 8.56 11.02 13.71
C LYS A 315 7.49 11.84 14.42
N ILE A 316 6.41 12.18 13.74
CA ILE A 316 5.28 12.93 14.31
C ILE A 316 4.42 12.01 15.19
N LEU A 317 3.97 10.89 14.64
CA LEU A 317 2.96 10.03 15.26
C LEU A 317 3.47 9.34 16.55
N ARG A 318 4.75 8.94 16.59
CA ARG A 318 5.35 8.28 17.76
C ARG A 318 5.48 9.16 19.00
N LYS A 319 5.21 10.47 18.88
CA LYS A 319 5.15 11.37 20.04
C LYS A 319 4.00 11.04 20.99
N ASN A 320 2.95 10.41 20.46
CA ASN A 320 1.83 9.97 21.28
C ASN A 320 2.22 8.69 22.05
N HIS A 321 2.27 8.78 23.36
CA HIS A 321 2.60 7.65 24.22
C HIS A 321 1.54 6.52 24.21
N ARG A 322 0.32 6.79 23.74
CA ARG A 322 -0.70 5.76 23.47
C ARG A 322 -0.45 5.02 22.16
N GLY A 323 0.54 5.44 21.37
CA GLY A 323 0.87 4.87 20.08
C GLY A 323 0.10 5.49 18.92
N PHE A 324 0.17 4.84 17.75
CA PHE A 324 -0.39 5.38 16.53
C PHE A 324 -0.93 4.29 15.58
N TYR A 325 -1.75 4.75 14.62
CA TYR A 325 -2.10 4.04 13.39
C TYR A 325 -1.59 4.84 12.19
N LEU A 326 -0.94 4.18 11.25
CA LEU A 326 -0.44 4.78 10.01
C LEU A 326 -0.85 3.92 8.81
N LEU A 327 -1.60 4.52 7.88
CA LEU A 327 -1.83 4.00 6.54
C LEU A 327 -0.77 4.56 5.60
N VAL A 328 -0.06 3.69 4.90
CA VAL A 328 0.91 4.04 3.86
C VAL A 328 0.50 3.36 2.56
N GLU A 329 0.37 4.13 1.49
CA GLU A 329 -0.02 3.61 0.19
C GLU A 329 1.04 3.90 -0.88
N GLY A 330 1.49 2.83 -1.55
CA GLY A 330 2.19 2.89 -2.81
C GLY A 330 1.18 2.86 -3.97
N GLY A 331 0.43 3.95 -4.13
CA GLY A 331 -0.74 3.96 -5.00
C GLY A 331 -0.42 4.11 -6.49
N ARG A 332 0.83 4.51 -6.83
CA ARG A 332 1.23 4.66 -8.23
C ARG A 332 1.66 3.34 -8.89
N ILE A 333 1.75 2.25 -8.13
CA ILE A 333 1.98 0.90 -8.69
C ILE A 333 0.85 0.57 -9.66
N ASP A 334 -0.40 0.71 -9.21
CA ASP A 334 -1.62 0.51 -9.97
C ASP A 334 -1.65 1.36 -11.26
N HIS A 335 -1.42 2.66 -11.13
CA HIS A 335 -1.41 3.57 -12.28
C HIS A 335 -0.37 3.16 -13.33
N GLY A 336 0.81 2.69 -12.91
CA GLY A 336 1.83 2.17 -13.80
C GLY A 336 1.36 0.92 -14.57
N HIS A 337 0.63 0.02 -13.90
CA HIS A 337 0.04 -1.15 -14.53
C HIS A 337 -1.08 -0.78 -15.49
N HIS A 338 -2.03 0.06 -15.10
CA HIS A 338 -3.09 0.56 -15.98
C HIS A 338 -2.57 1.20 -17.27
N GLU A 339 -1.46 1.91 -17.18
CA GLU A 339 -0.80 2.51 -18.35
C GLU A 339 0.02 1.48 -19.17
N GLY A 340 0.09 0.23 -18.76
CA GLY A 340 0.93 -0.82 -19.36
C GLY A 340 2.44 -0.58 -19.17
N LYS A 341 2.82 0.36 -18.31
CA LYS A 341 4.19 0.80 -18.05
C LYS A 341 4.80 0.03 -16.87
N ALA A 342 5.09 -1.25 -17.09
CA ALA A 342 5.64 -2.13 -16.05
C ALA A 342 6.87 -1.55 -15.34
N LYS A 343 7.72 -0.80 -16.05
CA LYS A 343 8.89 -0.16 -15.46
C LYS A 343 8.52 0.85 -14.37
N MET A 344 7.47 1.65 -14.60
CA MET A 344 6.96 2.60 -13.60
C MET A 344 6.40 1.84 -12.40
N ALA A 345 5.50 0.89 -12.61
CA ALA A 345 4.88 0.11 -11.55
C ALA A 345 5.91 -0.60 -10.66
N LEU A 346 6.92 -1.23 -11.24
CA LEU A 346 7.92 -1.97 -10.48
C LEU A 346 8.88 -1.05 -9.71
N HIS A 347 9.22 0.14 -10.22
CA HIS A 347 10.00 1.13 -9.46
C HIS A 347 9.22 1.68 -8.27
N GLU A 348 7.92 1.94 -8.42
CA GLU A 348 7.03 2.30 -7.30
C GLU A 348 6.99 1.21 -6.23
N ALA A 349 6.90 -0.07 -6.63
CA ALA A 349 6.92 -1.19 -5.70
C ALA A 349 8.27 -1.30 -4.95
N VAL A 350 9.39 -1.03 -5.61
CA VAL A 350 10.72 -0.99 -4.98
C VAL A 350 10.84 0.20 -4.03
N GLU A 351 10.28 1.37 -4.36
CA GLU A 351 10.27 2.52 -3.44
C GLU A 351 9.38 2.25 -2.21
N MET A 352 8.24 1.59 -2.40
CA MET A 352 7.42 1.13 -1.27
C MET A 352 8.20 0.16 -0.36
N ASP A 353 8.98 -0.76 -0.94
CA ASP A 353 9.84 -1.67 -0.16
C ASP A 353 10.90 -0.91 0.66
N ARG A 354 11.48 0.17 0.12
CA ARG A 354 12.38 1.07 0.88
C ARG A 354 11.65 1.74 2.04
N ALA A 355 10.41 2.18 1.82
CA ALA A 355 9.58 2.79 2.85
C ALA A 355 9.25 1.79 3.99
N ILE A 356 8.97 0.52 3.66
CA ILE A 356 8.79 -0.58 4.62
C ILE A 356 10.05 -0.75 5.47
N GLY A 357 11.22 -0.85 4.83
CA GLY A 357 12.50 -0.97 5.53
C GLY A 357 12.78 0.23 6.44
N ARG A 358 12.44 1.44 5.99
CA ARG A 358 12.59 2.66 6.80
C ARG A 358 11.69 2.65 8.02
N ALA A 359 10.43 2.25 7.88
CA ALA A 359 9.51 2.13 9.00
C ALA A 359 9.98 1.09 10.01
N ASP A 360 10.53 -0.03 9.55
CA ASP A 360 11.07 -1.09 10.38
C ASP A 360 12.22 -0.60 11.28
N LEU A 361 13.15 0.16 10.70
CA LEU A 361 14.26 0.78 11.44
C LEU A 361 13.82 1.81 12.49
N MET A 362 12.59 2.34 12.38
CA MET A 362 12.07 3.39 13.25
C MET A 362 11.11 2.88 14.33
N THR A 363 10.75 1.59 14.30
CA THR A 363 9.77 0.95 15.19
C THR A 363 10.32 -0.34 15.77
N SER A 364 9.61 -0.92 16.74
CA SER A 364 10.00 -2.18 17.36
C SER A 364 8.94 -3.25 17.11
N THR A 365 9.35 -4.42 16.67
CA THR A 365 8.47 -5.59 16.52
C THR A 365 7.87 -6.07 17.84
N HIS A 366 8.38 -5.59 18.98
CA HIS A 366 7.84 -5.91 20.30
C HIS A 366 6.45 -5.30 20.53
N ASP A 367 6.23 -4.07 20.03
CA ASP A 367 5.01 -3.28 20.27
C ASP A 367 4.36 -2.68 19.01
N THR A 368 4.92 -2.94 17.84
CA THR A 368 4.40 -2.46 16.56
C THR A 368 4.00 -3.62 15.67
N MET A 369 2.72 -3.67 15.30
CA MET A 369 2.23 -4.57 14.27
C MET A 369 2.33 -3.89 12.92
N THR A 370 3.06 -4.50 11.99
CA THR A 370 3.18 -4.04 10.59
C THR A 370 2.58 -5.08 9.66
N ILE A 371 1.69 -4.64 8.79
CA ILE A 371 1.11 -5.44 7.71
C ILE A 371 1.48 -4.79 6.38
N VAL A 372 1.84 -5.62 5.40
CA VAL A 372 2.03 -5.23 3.99
C VAL A 372 1.10 -6.08 3.14
N THR A 373 0.28 -5.46 2.32
CA THR A 373 -0.64 -6.17 1.43
C THR A 373 -0.92 -5.37 0.16
N ALA A 374 -1.74 -5.92 -0.71
CA ALA A 374 -2.35 -5.23 -1.84
C ALA A 374 -3.87 -5.22 -1.68
N ASP A 375 -4.53 -4.38 -2.44
CA ASP A 375 -5.99 -4.33 -2.54
C ASP A 375 -6.53 -5.28 -3.61
N HIS A 376 -5.84 -5.40 -4.72
CA HIS A 376 -6.05 -6.34 -5.84
C HIS A 376 -4.73 -6.54 -6.60
N SER A 377 -4.79 -7.28 -7.68
CA SER A 377 -3.71 -7.47 -8.65
C SER A 377 -4.03 -6.79 -9.98
N HIS A 378 -3.18 -7.01 -10.97
CA HIS A 378 -3.38 -6.68 -12.39
C HIS A 378 -3.22 -7.91 -13.26
N VAL A 379 -3.71 -7.85 -14.52
CA VAL A 379 -3.45 -8.91 -15.50
C VAL A 379 -2.03 -8.85 -16.04
N PHE A 380 -1.10 -8.71 -15.12
CA PHE A 380 0.34 -8.60 -15.29
C PHE A 380 1.02 -9.92 -14.97
N ASN A 381 1.94 -10.35 -15.83
CA ASN A 381 2.78 -11.51 -15.54
C ASN A 381 4.12 -11.42 -16.28
N PHE A 382 5.05 -12.31 -15.94
CA PHE A 382 6.29 -12.48 -16.69
C PHE A 382 6.58 -13.97 -16.91
N GLY A 383 7.22 -14.30 -18.06
CA GLY A 383 7.42 -15.69 -18.45
C GLY A 383 8.36 -15.83 -19.64
N GLY A 384 8.12 -16.84 -20.50
CA GLY A 384 8.91 -17.08 -21.72
C GLY A 384 10.21 -17.86 -21.47
N TYR A 385 10.28 -18.66 -20.37
CA TYR A 385 11.46 -19.46 -20.00
C TYR A 385 12.77 -18.65 -19.96
N THR A 386 12.67 -17.39 -19.47
CA THR A 386 13.82 -16.51 -19.30
C THR A 386 14.84 -17.16 -18.37
N VAL A 387 16.12 -17.04 -18.73
CA VAL A 387 17.20 -17.55 -17.90
C VAL A 387 17.35 -16.70 -16.63
N ARG A 388 17.88 -17.29 -15.56
CA ARG A 388 18.19 -16.57 -14.33
C ARG A 388 19.12 -15.39 -14.61
N GLY A 389 18.84 -14.23 -14.05
CA GLY A 389 19.57 -12.99 -14.28
C GLY A 389 19.18 -12.26 -15.57
N ASN A 390 18.24 -12.77 -16.37
CA ASN A 390 17.68 -11.99 -17.47
C ASN A 390 17.07 -10.70 -16.93
N THR A 391 17.35 -9.57 -17.59
CA THR A 391 16.73 -8.32 -17.14
C THR A 391 15.21 -8.45 -17.12
N ILE A 392 14.58 -8.05 -16.00
CA ILE A 392 13.12 -8.17 -15.86
C ILE A 392 12.37 -7.42 -16.98
N PHE A 393 12.98 -6.37 -17.54
CA PHE A 393 12.44 -5.61 -18.67
C PHE A 393 12.93 -6.11 -20.03
N GLY A 394 13.54 -7.30 -20.09
CA GLY A 394 14.14 -7.84 -21.29
C GLY A 394 13.21 -8.64 -22.17
N LEU A 395 13.77 -9.16 -23.25
CA LEU A 395 13.09 -10.11 -24.14
C LEU A 395 13.18 -11.52 -23.54
N ALA A 396 12.17 -12.34 -23.86
CA ALA A 396 12.30 -13.78 -23.72
C ALA A 396 13.40 -14.31 -24.67
N PRO A 397 14.14 -15.38 -24.29
CA PRO A 397 15.26 -15.88 -25.09
C PRO A 397 14.82 -16.61 -26.35
N MET A 398 13.55 -16.98 -26.45
CA MET A 398 12.96 -17.72 -27.58
C MET A 398 12.13 -16.79 -28.47
N LEU A 399 12.02 -17.13 -29.73
CA LEU A 399 11.05 -16.53 -30.63
C LEU A 399 9.72 -17.24 -30.50
N SER A 400 8.62 -16.55 -30.81
CA SER A 400 7.33 -17.18 -30.99
C SER A 400 7.42 -18.23 -32.12
N ASP A 401 6.95 -19.42 -31.85
CA ASP A 401 6.93 -20.53 -32.82
C ASP A 401 5.84 -20.34 -33.90
N VAL A 402 4.92 -19.39 -33.68
CA VAL A 402 3.84 -19.06 -34.62
C VAL A 402 4.25 -17.99 -35.63
N ASP A 403 4.85 -16.89 -35.19
CA ASP A 403 5.19 -15.73 -36.04
C ASP A 403 6.67 -15.40 -36.13
N GLN A 404 7.53 -16.19 -35.48
CA GLN A 404 8.98 -16.07 -35.48
C GLN A 404 9.50 -14.69 -35.01
N LYS A 405 8.72 -13.98 -34.18
CA LYS A 405 9.09 -12.68 -33.63
C LYS A 405 9.42 -12.79 -32.15
N SER A 406 10.31 -11.93 -31.69
CA SER A 406 10.63 -11.76 -30.28
C SER A 406 9.40 -11.29 -29.47
N PHE A 407 9.39 -11.57 -28.19
CA PHE A 407 8.42 -11.04 -27.23
C PHE A 407 9.11 -10.69 -25.92
N THR A 408 8.51 -9.78 -25.14
CA THR A 408 9.02 -9.37 -23.82
C THR A 408 8.78 -10.43 -22.77
N ALA A 409 9.66 -10.53 -21.78
CA ALA A 409 9.45 -11.37 -20.61
C ALA A 409 8.17 -10.96 -19.87
N ILE A 410 7.94 -9.65 -19.69
CA ILE A 410 6.70 -9.09 -19.13
C ILE A 410 5.63 -9.02 -20.21
N ILE A 411 4.42 -9.52 -19.88
CA ILE A 411 3.23 -9.48 -20.73
C ILE A 411 2.02 -9.14 -19.87
N TYR A 412 1.14 -8.30 -20.41
CA TYR A 412 -0.18 -8.03 -19.86
C TYR A 412 -1.27 -8.84 -20.56
N GLY A 413 -2.31 -9.23 -19.83
CA GLY A 413 -3.48 -9.89 -20.40
C GLY A 413 -4.29 -8.99 -21.34
N ASN A 414 -4.34 -7.68 -21.04
CA ASN A 414 -4.97 -6.65 -21.87
C ASN A 414 -4.27 -5.30 -21.67
N GLY A 415 -4.67 -4.29 -22.43
CA GLY A 415 -4.19 -2.93 -22.22
C GLY A 415 -3.62 -2.25 -23.47
N PRO A 416 -3.02 -1.04 -23.28
CA PRO A 416 -2.55 -0.18 -24.36
C PRO A 416 -1.30 -0.72 -25.07
N GLY A 417 -0.63 -1.72 -24.51
CA GLY A 417 0.55 -2.37 -25.12
C GLY A 417 0.22 -3.32 -26.27
N TYR A 418 -1.06 -3.56 -26.59
CA TYR A 418 -1.46 -4.29 -27.78
C TYR A 418 -1.18 -3.45 -29.03
N LYS A 419 -0.27 -3.92 -29.89
CA LYS A 419 0.15 -3.19 -31.09
C LYS A 419 0.24 -4.10 -32.30
N LEU A 420 -0.38 -3.66 -33.42
CA LEU A 420 -0.24 -4.26 -34.71
C LEU A 420 0.51 -3.30 -35.64
N VAL A 421 1.46 -3.84 -36.41
CA VAL A 421 2.17 -3.14 -37.48
C VAL A 421 1.90 -3.89 -38.76
N ASN A 422 1.26 -3.24 -39.71
CA ASN A 422 0.82 -3.85 -40.99
C ASN A 422 -0.02 -5.14 -40.78
N GLY A 423 -0.93 -5.12 -39.80
CA GLY A 423 -1.83 -6.25 -39.52
C GLY A 423 -1.20 -7.42 -38.76
N ALA A 424 0.07 -7.32 -38.36
CA ALA A 424 0.76 -8.36 -37.61
C ALA A 424 1.29 -7.80 -36.28
N ARG A 425 1.55 -8.69 -35.28
CA ARG A 425 2.14 -8.32 -34.00
C ARG A 425 3.45 -7.54 -34.21
N GLU A 426 3.64 -6.45 -33.46
CA GLU A 426 4.88 -5.65 -33.48
C GLU A 426 6.11 -6.53 -33.22
N ASN A 427 7.18 -6.30 -33.96
CA ASN A 427 8.47 -6.92 -33.68
C ASN A 427 9.22 -6.10 -32.63
N VAL A 428 9.17 -6.53 -31.37
CA VAL A 428 9.75 -5.80 -30.24
C VAL A 428 11.28 -5.83 -30.22
N SER A 429 11.93 -6.67 -31.02
CA SER A 429 13.41 -6.64 -31.16
C SER A 429 13.93 -5.35 -31.81
N THR A 430 13.06 -4.58 -32.47
CA THR A 430 13.38 -3.31 -33.12
C THR A 430 12.89 -2.09 -32.34
N VAL A 431 12.32 -2.30 -31.16
CA VAL A 431 11.75 -1.25 -30.29
C VAL A 431 12.65 -1.06 -29.07
N ASP A 432 12.83 0.18 -28.63
CA ASP A 432 13.48 0.46 -27.36
C ASP A 432 12.54 0.14 -26.18
N ILE A 433 12.59 -1.11 -25.74
CA ILE A 433 11.78 -1.64 -24.62
C ILE A 433 12.26 -1.16 -23.25
N HIS A 434 13.40 -0.46 -23.16
CA HIS A 434 13.98 0.03 -21.91
C HIS A 434 13.56 1.47 -21.56
N LYS A 435 12.81 2.16 -22.45
CA LYS A 435 12.25 3.48 -22.14
C LYS A 435 11.31 3.44 -20.94
N ASN A 436 11.32 4.51 -20.16
CA ASN A 436 10.44 4.64 -19.00
C ASN A 436 8.94 4.56 -19.37
N ASN A 437 8.58 5.11 -20.52
CA ASN A 437 7.20 5.12 -21.03
C ASN A 437 6.88 3.93 -21.96
N TYR A 438 7.74 2.90 -22.04
CA TYR A 438 7.44 1.72 -22.83
C TYR A 438 6.22 1.00 -22.27
N GLN A 439 5.27 0.70 -23.14
CA GLN A 439 4.09 -0.10 -22.84
C GLN A 439 4.37 -1.56 -23.22
N ALA A 440 4.45 -2.43 -22.21
CA ALA A 440 4.72 -3.84 -22.42
C ALA A 440 3.59 -4.51 -23.22
N GLN A 441 3.93 -5.56 -23.99
CA GLN A 441 2.98 -6.24 -24.85
C GLN A 441 1.75 -6.71 -24.09
N ALA A 442 0.57 -6.53 -24.70
CA ALA A 442 -0.72 -7.00 -24.18
C ALA A 442 -1.41 -7.93 -25.18
N ALA A 443 -2.21 -8.88 -24.67
CA ALA A 443 -2.92 -9.83 -25.53
C ALA A 443 -4.23 -9.28 -26.10
N VAL A 444 -4.94 -8.40 -25.36
CA VAL A 444 -6.22 -7.80 -25.78
C VAL A 444 -6.09 -6.27 -25.80
N PRO A 445 -6.55 -5.59 -26.86
CA PRO A 445 -6.49 -4.14 -26.96
C PRO A 445 -7.50 -3.45 -26.03
N LEU A 446 -7.00 -2.68 -25.07
CA LEU A 446 -7.79 -1.76 -24.26
C LEU A 446 -7.02 -0.43 -24.10
N SER A 447 -7.74 0.67 -23.87
CA SER A 447 -7.14 1.99 -23.61
C SER A 447 -6.38 2.05 -22.28
N MET A 448 -6.80 1.23 -21.31
CA MET A 448 -6.16 1.02 -20.00
C MET A 448 -6.15 -0.49 -19.73
N GLU A 449 -5.11 -0.96 -19.08
CA GLU A 449 -5.02 -2.31 -18.56
C GLU A 449 -5.97 -2.48 -17.37
N THR A 450 -6.41 -3.70 -17.08
CA THR A 450 -7.40 -3.97 -16.03
C THR A 450 -6.82 -4.70 -14.83
N HIS A 451 -7.51 -4.57 -13.72
CA HIS A 451 -7.20 -5.37 -12.53
C HIS A 451 -7.29 -6.88 -12.82
N GLY A 452 -6.58 -7.67 -12.02
CA GLY A 452 -6.73 -9.11 -11.87
C GLY A 452 -7.67 -9.46 -10.71
N GLY A 453 -8.22 -10.67 -10.75
CA GLY A 453 -9.20 -11.13 -9.76
C GLY A 453 -8.67 -12.16 -8.75
N GLU A 454 -7.36 -12.46 -8.79
CA GLU A 454 -6.73 -13.43 -7.88
C GLU A 454 -6.52 -12.87 -6.48
N ASP A 455 -6.32 -13.80 -5.52
CA ASP A 455 -5.97 -13.46 -4.15
C ASP A 455 -4.62 -12.72 -4.09
N VAL A 456 -4.46 -11.84 -3.11
CA VAL A 456 -3.22 -11.10 -2.85
C VAL A 456 -2.54 -11.56 -1.57
N ALA A 457 -1.22 -11.41 -1.51
CA ALA A 457 -0.44 -11.75 -0.33
C ALA A 457 -0.61 -10.72 0.79
N VAL A 458 -0.66 -11.20 2.04
CA VAL A 458 -0.66 -10.38 3.26
C VAL A 458 0.53 -10.79 4.10
N PHE A 459 1.55 -9.95 4.17
CA PHE A 459 2.75 -10.15 5.00
C PHE A 459 2.55 -9.45 6.34
N ALA A 460 2.91 -10.12 7.44
CA ALA A 460 2.68 -9.59 8.78
C ALA A 460 3.82 -9.86 9.74
N LYS A 461 4.10 -8.89 10.64
CA LYS A 461 5.01 -9.04 11.77
C LYS A 461 4.56 -8.21 12.97
N GLY A 462 5.10 -8.53 14.14
CA GLY A 462 4.80 -7.86 15.40
C GLY A 462 3.75 -8.57 16.25
N PRO A 463 3.14 -7.86 17.22
CA PRO A 463 2.16 -8.45 18.12
C PRO A 463 0.98 -9.08 17.40
N LEU A 464 0.66 -10.33 17.73
CA LEU A 464 -0.46 -11.13 17.21
C LEU A 464 -0.47 -11.32 15.67
N ALA A 465 0.63 -11.01 14.98
CA ALA A 465 0.73 -11.17 13.53
C ALA A 465 0.52 -12.63 13.06
N HIS A 466 0.74 -13.62 13.93
CA HIS A 466 0.49 -15.03 13.67
C HIS A 466 -0.99 -15.38 13.41
N LEU A 467 -1.92 -14.47 13.68
CA LEU A 467 -3.33 -14.62 13.31
C LEU A 467 -3.56 -14.49 11.79
N LEU A 468 -2.60 -13.90 11.07
CA LEU A 468 -2.63 -13.79 9.61
C LEU A 468 -1.89 -14.98 9.00
N HIS A 469 -2.62 -16.09 8.80
CA HIS A 469 -2.17 -17.31 8.14
C HIS A 469 -3.34 -17.95 7.38
N GLY A 470 -3.06 -18.73 6.32
CA GLY A 470 -4.09 -19.34 5.49
C GLY A 470 -4.72 -18.36 4.49
N VAL A 471 -5.98 -18.56 4.13
CA VAL A 471 -6.73 -17.75 3.17
C VAL A 471 -7.93 -17.11 3.86
N HIS A 472 -8.06 -15.79 3.76
CA HIS A 472 -9.10 -15.02 4.44
C HIS A 472 -9.84 -14.09 3.49
N GLU A 473 -10.99 -13.62 3.93
CA GLU A 473 -11.61 -12.44 3.33
C GLU A 473 -10.79 -11.18 3.67
N GLN A 474 -10.67 -10.25 2.73
CA GLN A 474 -9.84 -9.05 2.89
C GLN A 474 -10.28 -8.17 4.07
N ASN A 475 -11.57 -8.18 4.40
CA ASN A 475 -12.11 -7.46 5.56
C ASN A 475 -11.63 -8.01 6.92
N TYR A 476 -10.98 -9.17 6.96
CA TYR A 476 -10.38 -9.72 8.18
C TYR A 476 -9.18 -8.91 8.67
N ILE A 477 -8.45 -8.27 7.76
CA ILE A 477 -7.20 -7.52 8.06
C ILE A 477 -7.39 -6.48 9.17
N PRO A 478 -8.32 -5.51 9.06
CA PRO A 478 -8.46 -4.47 10.09
C PRO A 478 -9.00 -5.04 11.41
N HIS A 479 -9.74 -6.14 11.39
CA HIS A 479 -10.19 -6.82 12.61
C HIS A 479 -9.02 -7.43 13.38
N VAL A 480 -8.04 -8.04 12.70
CA VAL A 480 -6.80 -8.55 13.35
C VAL A 480 -5.98 -7.40 13.92
N MET A 481 -5.80 -6.31 13.16
CA MET A 481 -5.08 -5.13 13.65
C MET A 481 -5.76 -4.52 14.88
N ALA A 482 -7.08 -4.37 14.82
CA ALA A 482 -7.87 -3.82 15.92
C ALA A 482 -7.82 -4.73 17.17
N TYR A 483 -7.93 -6.04 16.97
CA TYR A 483 -7.78 -7.03 18.03
C TYR A 483 -6.39 -6.94 18.69
N ALA A 484 -5.34 -6.84 17.89
CA ALA A 484 -3.97 -6.74 18.38
C ALA A 484 -3.73 -5.46 19.22
N ALA A 485 -4.39 -4.36 18.89
CA ALA A 485 -4.22 -3.06 19.55
C ALA A 485 -5.32 -2.73 20.58
N CYS A 486 -6.22 -3.67 20.87
CA CYS A 486 -7.33 -3.47 21.81
C CYS A 486 -8.24 -2.28 21.46
N ILE A 487 -8.48 -2.07 20.17
CA ILE A 487 -9.37 -1.01 19.65
C ILE A 487 -10.55 -1.61 18.86
N GLY A 488 -11.52 -0.80 18.48
CA GLY A 488 -12.65 -1.24 17.68
C GLY A 488 -13.61 -2.14 18.46
N GLN A 489 -14.10 -3.19 17.79
CA GLN A 489 -15.23 -4.00 18.29
C GLN A 489 -14.77 -5.19 19.16
N ASN A 490 -13.76 -5.96 18.72
CA ASN A 490 -13.33 -7.22 19.35
C ASN A 490 -12.23 -7.00 20.40
N LYS A 491 -12.55 -6.46 21.57
CA LYS A 491 -11.56 -6.11 22.61
C LYS A 491 -11.82 -6.75 24.00
N GLU A 492 -12.73 -7.72 24.11
CA GLU A 492 -13.08 -8.37 25.37
C GLU A 492 -11.86 -9.05 26.04
N HIS A 493 -10.96 -9.64 25.22
CA HIS A 493 -9.71 -10.26 25.70
C HIS A 493 -8.76 -9.27 26.40
N CYS A 494 -8.90 -7.97 26.16
CA CYS A 494 -8.09 -6.92 26.76
C CYS A 494 -8.51 -6.63 28.20
N MET A 495 -9.81 -6.75 28.50
CA MET A 495 -10.35 -6.52 29.85
C MET A 495 -9.90 -7.62 30.83
N SER A 496 -9.76 -8.87 30.37
CA SER A 496 -9.28 -9.97 31.20
C SER A 496 -7.81 -9.83 31.62
N ARG A 497 -7.00 -9.13 30.82
CA ARG A 497 -5.59 -8.85 31.14
C ARG A 497 -5.41 -7.74 32.20
N SER A 498 -6.27 -6.74 32.23
CA SER A 498 -6.27 -5.67 33.25
C SER A 498 -6.81 -6.14 34.59
N GLY A 499 -7.69 -7.14 34.64
CA GLY A 499 -8.21 -7.74 35.86
C GLY A 499 -7.25 -8.70 36.60
N SER A 500 -6.29 -9.29 35.89
CA SER A 500 -5.32 -10.21 36.50
C SER A 500 -4.15 -9.53 37.22
N ALA A 501 -3.96 -8.23 37.06
CA ALA A 501 -2.96 -7.46 37.83
C ALA A 501 -3.46 -7.01 39.21
N GLY A 502 -4.76 -7.21 39.53
CA GLY A 502 -5.40 -6.78 40.77
C GLY A 502 -5.74 -7.87 41.77
N LEU A 503 -5.55 -9.16 41.43
CA LEU A 503 -5.86 -10.29 42.29
C LEU A 503 -4.64 -11.20 42.47
N ARG A 504 -3.62 -10.73 43.18
CA ARG A 504 -2.79 -11.67 43.95
C ARG A 504 -3.55 -11.95 45.22
N PRO A 505 -4.08 -13.17 45.43
CA PRO A 505 -4.90 -13.46 46.56
C PRO A 505 -4.04 -13.56 47.80
N VAL A 506 -4.52 -13.01 48.86
CA VAL A 506 -4.32 -13.35 50.23
C VAL A 506 -4.66 -14.84 50.48
N LEU A 507 -3.98 -15.77 49.80
CA LEU A 507 -4.15 -17.21 50.01
C LEU A 507 -2.98 -17.83 50.80
N SER A 508 -1.96 -17.03 51.16
CA SER A 508 -0.85 -17.48 52.02
C SER A 508 -1.06 -17.24 53.52
N SER A 509 -2.15 -16.56 53.91
CA SER A 509 -2.42 -16.29 55.33
C SER A 509 -3.40 -17.24 55.99
N ILE A 510 -4.14 -18.09 55.25
CA ILE A 510 -5.12 -19.03 55.83
C ILE A 510 -4.52 -20.41 56.09
N VAL A 511 -3.42 -20.80 55.46
CA VAL A 511 -2.74 -22.08 55.72
C VAL A 511 -1.84 -21.99 56.96
N ALA A 512 -1.41 -20.81 57.37
CA ALA A 512 -0.62 -20.64 58.61
C ALA A 512 -1.47 -20.62 59.88
N LEU A 513 -2.79 -20.43 59.83
CA LEU A 513 -3.67 -20.40 61.00
C LEU A 513 -4.28 -21.77 61.36
N LEU A 514 -4.21 -22.76 60.44
CA LEU A 514 -4.72 -24.12 60.65
C LEU A 514 -3.65 -25.12 61.16
N THR A 515 -2.38 -24.71 61.19
CA THR A 515 -1.29 -25.56 61.73
C THR A 515 -0.91 -25.24 63.18
N VAL A 516 -1.41 -24.15 63.77
CA VAL A 516 -1.13 -23.79 65.19
C VAL A 516 -2.17 -24.36 66.16
N THR A 517 -3.35 -24.82 65.72
CA THR A 517 -4.40 -25.38 66.59
C THR A 517 -4.32 -26.91 66.74
N ARG A 518 -3.27 -27.58 66.26
CA ARG A 518 -3.05 -29.04 66.46
C ARG A 518 -1.88 -29.41 67.33
N LEU A 519 -1.33 -28.47 68.08
CA LEU A 519 -0.20 -28.71 69.00
C LEU A 519 -0.48 -28.32 70.48
N LEU A 520 -1.78 -28.17 70.79
CA LEU A 520 -2.21 -28.01 72.24
C LEU A 520 -3.51 -28.83 72.41
N CYS A 521 -3.34 -30.18 72.47
CA CYS A 521 -4.15 -31.16 73.19
C CYS A 521 -3.33 -32.45 73.28
#